data_7e0ed39df1988ee513544e673a5f5f77
#
_entry.id   7e0ed39df1988ee513544e673a5f5f77
#
_cell.length_a   1.000
_cell.length_b   1.000
_cell.length_c   1.000
_cell.angle_alpha   90.00
_cell.angle_beta   90.00
_cell.angle_gamma   90.00
#
_symmetry.space_group_name_H-M   'P 1'
#
loop_
_entity.id
_entity.type
_entity.pdbx_description
1 polymer ?
#
loop_
_entity_poly.entity_id
_entity_poly.type
_entity_poly.pdbx_seq_one_letter_code
_entity_poly.pdbx_strand_id
1 'polypeptide(L)'
;MSDEVLARAKMEQADRSAAPTEALLPTFEEFAALSTFERVAFRLTHRMNLGTWKRFWTWCQSFFGAGWIHISTYNLMRIYGLENVEAVDHSRPLLLVANHRSFFDMYVVSTTLFRKTKWQKQLFFPVRGRFYYQNPVGMFVNLIMGWWSMYPPFFVTGKDPVPAKRPFDKYSMRRLVQLSREGAGNVVGFHPEGTRNKNDDPYAFLRPQPGIGKLIKDANPQVIPVFITGLSNNLPKQVLGNWFGGDKIRIHFGRQLDLSEFIAKKDHVRTYKEIGEFLMSKITELAEQDREEFGERRQA
;
A
#
# COMPACT_ATOMS: atom_id res chain seq x y z
N MET A 1 -11.21 -3.26 -34.66
CA MET A 1 -10.49 -2.20 -33.92
C MET A 1 -9.47 -1.68 -34.94
N SER A 2 -9.61 -0.42 -35.40
CA SER A 2 -8.79 0.11 -36.49
C SER A 2 -7.33 0.26 -36.07
N ASP A 3 -6.41 0.07 -37.01
CA ASP A 3 -4.95 0.22 -36.79
C ASP A 3 -4.58 1.60 -36.22
N GLU A 4 -5.36 2.63 -36.47
CA GLU A 4 -5.23 3.96 -35.87
C GLU A 4 -5.46 3.96 -34.34
N VAL A 5 -6.39 3.17 -33.83
CA VAL A 5 -6.65 3.07 -32.38
C VAL A 5 -5.52 2.32 -31.69
N LEU A 6 -4.94 1.32 -32.36
CA LEU A 6 -3.76 0.59 -31.87
C LEU A 6 -2.50 1.46 -31.91
N ALA A 7 -2.32 2.25 -32.97
CA ALA A 7 -1.21 3.17 -33.11
C ALA A 7 -1.27 4.31 -32.07
N ARG A 8 -2.48 4.85 -31.83
CA ARG A 8 -2.70 5.87 -30.80
C ARG A 8 -2.47 5.35 -29.39
N ALA A 9 -2.93 4.12 -29.10
CA ALA A 9 -2.65 3.45 -27.81
C ALA A 9 -1.15 3.18 -27.61
N LYS A 10 -0.42 2.78 -28.68
CA LYS A 10 1.03 2.60 -28.63
C LYS A 10 1.79 3.92 -28.51
N MET A 11 1.34 5.01 -29.13
CA MET A 11 1.94 6.35 -28.93
C MET A 11 1.66 6.90 -27.53
N GLU A 12 0.46 6.74 -26.98
CA GLU A 12 0.15 7.09 -25.59
C GLU A 12 0.93 6.22 -24.58
N GLN A 13 1.25 4.98 -24.93
CA GLN A 13 2.05 4.07 -24.13
C GLN A 13 3.55 4.42 -24.21
N ALA A 14 4.04 4.87 -25.38
CA ALA A 14 5.42 5.32 -25.56
C ALA A 14 5.69 6.67 -24.87
N ASP A 15 4.72 7.59 -24.88
CA ASP A 15 4.81 8.87 -24.15
C ASP A 15 4.81 8.69 -22.61
N ARG A 16 4.28 7.55 -22.13
CA ARG A 16 4.34 7.16 -20.70
C ARG A 16 5.71 6.60 -20.25
N SER A 17 6.59 6.26 -21.19
CA SER A 17 7.97 5.80 -20.89
C SER A 17 8.99 6.94 -20.84
N ALA A 18 8.55 8.19 -20.98
CA ALA A 18 9.38 9.39 -20.89
C ALA A 18 9.96 9.57 -19.48
N ALA A 19 11.07 10.28 -19.38
CA ALA A 19 11.87 10.57 -18.18
C ALA A 19 11.04 10.80 -16.91
N PRO A 20 11.56 10.44 -15.71
CA PRO A 20 10.80 10.52 -14.46
C PRO A 20 10.23 11.92 -14.31
N THR A 21 8.90 12.02 -14.41
CA THR A 21 8.17 13.29 -14.23
C THR A 21 8.54 13.88 -12.88
N GLU A 22 8.84 15.16 -12.84
CA GLU A 22 9.21 15.86 -11.62
C GLU A 22 8.14 15.63 -10.54
N ALA A 23 8.59 15.35 -9.31
CA ALA A 23 7.68 15.02 -8.23
C ALA A 23 6.75 16.20 -7.93
N LEU A 24 5.44 15.95 -7.94
CA LEU A 24 4.43 16.93 -7.59
C LEU A 24 4.72 17.56 -6.23
N LEU A 25 4.70 18.90 -6.17
CA LEU A 25 4.77 19.68 -4.96
C LEU A 25 3.38 20.22 -4.58
N PRO A 26 3.10 20.43 -3.28
CA PRO A 26 1.87 21.09 -2.87
C PRO A 26 1.90 22.58 -3.27
N THR A 27 0.74 23.14 -3.63
CA THR A 27 0.58 24.57 -3.81
C THR A 27 0.79 25.31 -2.47
N PHE A 28 0.92 26.64 -2.52
CA PHE A 28 1.04 27.43 -1.30
C PHE A 28 -0.15 27.24 -0.35
N GLU A 29 -1.38 27.23 -0.89
CA GLU A 29 -2.61 27.03 -0.12
C GLU A 29 -2.66 25.64 0.53
N GLU A 30 -2.34 24.59 -0.23
CA GLU A 30 -2.31 23.22 0.27
C GLU A 30 -1.27 23.06 1.38
N PHE A 31 -0.10 23.66 1.20
CA PHE A 31 0.96 23.61 2.20
C PHE A 31 0.64 24.45 3.43
N ALA A 32 -0.06 25.59 3.25
CA ALA A 32 -0.50 26.44 4.34
C ALA A 32 -1.50 25.76 5.27
N ALA A 33 -2.25 24.76 4.80
CA ALA A 33 -3.16 23.95 5.61
C ALA A 33 -2.47 23.13 6.71
N LEU A 34 -1.16 22.93 6.61
CA LEU A 34 -0.36 22.21 7.60
C LEU A 34 0.17 23.12 8.71
N SER A 35 0.25 22.61 9.94
CA SER A 35 0.97 23.26 11.03
C SER A 35 2.48 23.32 10.76
N THR A 36 3.20 24.14 11.51
CA THR A 36 4.66 24.29 11.32
C THR A 36 5.40 22.95 11.44
N PHE A 37 5.08 22.15 12.46
CA PHE A 37 5.68 20.82 12.63
C PHE A 37 5.37 19.90 11.45
N GLU A 38 4.11 19.84 11.02
CA GLU A 38 3.69 19.01 9.89
C GLU A 38 4.38 19.41 8.58
N ARG A 39 4.60 20.73 8.37
CA ARG A 39 5.35 21.23 7.20
C ARG A 39 6.79 20.73 7.19
N VAL A 40 7.46 20.77 8.35
CA VAL A 40 8.84 20.26 8.50
C VAL A 40 8.84 18.74 8.29
N ALA A 41 7.95 18.01 8.96
CA ALA A 41 7.82 16.57 8.84
C ALA A 41 7.53 16.14 7.38
N PHE A 42 6.64 16.83 6.71
CA PHE A 42 6.33 16.57 5.31
C PHE A 42 7.51 16.86 4.39
N ARG A 43 8.15 18.03 4.51
CA ARG A 43 9.32 18.39 3.68
C ARG A 43 10.43 17.36 3.81
N LEU A 44 10.73 16.93 5.03
CA LEU A 44 11.74 15.92 5.30
C LEU A 44 11.37 14.59 4.63
N THR A 45 10.18 14.07 4.92
CA THR A 45 9.73 12.79 4.36
C THR A 45 9.60 12.84 2.85
N HIS A 46 9.09 13.94 2.28
CA HIS A 46 9.00 14.14 0.84
C HIS A 46 10.41 14.05 0.21
N ARG A 47 11.39 14.78 0.74
CA ARG A 47 12.79 14.74 0.25
C ARG A 47 13.37 13.32 0.32
N MET A 48 13.10 12.57 1.41
CA MET A 48 13.58 11.19 1.55
C MET A 48 12.92 10.22 0.55
N ASN A 49 11.79 10.62 -0.06
CA ASN A 49 11.08 9.84 -1.07
C ASN A 49 11.37 10.32 -2.53
N LEU A 50 12.48 11.04 -2.74
CA LEU A 50 12.90 11.52 -4.06
C LEU A 50 14.27 10.96 -4.48
N GLY A 51 14.39 10.62 -5.75
CA GLY A 51 15.65 10.31 -6.44
C GLY A 51 16.62 9.42 -5.66
N THR A 52 17.85 9.89 -5.48
CA THR A 52 18.92 9.15 -4.80
C THR A 52 18.59 8.85 -3.33
N TRP A 53 17.93 9.77 -2.62
CA TRP A 53 17.51 9.54 -1.24
C TRP A 53 16.52 8.38 -1.14
N LYS A 54 15.55 8.29 -2.05
CA LYS A 54 14.62 7.15 -2.06
C LYS A 54 15.34 5.84 -2.30
N ARG A 55 16.30 5.80 -3.22
CA ARG A 55 17.12 4.59 -3.49
C ARG A 55 17.92 4.16 -2.26
N PHE A 56 18.59 5.12 -1.60
CA PHE A 56 19.33 4.86 -0.37
C PHE A 56 18.43 4.30 0.75
N TRP A 57 17.29 4.93 1.01
CA TRP A 57 16.36 4.46 2.04
C TRP A 57 15.68 3.14 1.68
N THR A 58 15.45 2.88 0.41
CA THR A 58 14.98 1.57 -0.06
C THR A 58 16.02 0.49 0.20
N TRP A 59 17.31 0.78 -0.03
CA TRP A 59 18.40 -0.14 0.33
C TRP A 59 18.42 -0.40 1.84
N CYS A 60 18.35 0.61 2.68
CA CYS A 60 18.24 0.45 4.13
C CYS A 60 17.02 -0.41 4.51
N GLN A 61 15.86 -0.15 3.90
CA GLN A 61 14.63 -0.91 4.13
C GLN A 61 14.78 -2.38 3.72
N SER A 62 15.42 -2.66 2.59
CA SER A 62 15.62 -4.03 2.08
C SER A 62 16.61 -4.83 2.93
N PHE A 63 17.63 -4.20 3.47
CA PHE A 63 18.67 -4.85 4.26
C PHE A 63 18.30 -4.90 5.74
N PHE A 64 18.18 -3.74 6.39
CA PHE A 64 17.90 -3.67 7.83
C PHE A 64 16.43 -3.92 8.15
N GLY A 65 15.51 -3.21 7.45
CA GLY A 65 14.08 -3.31 7.70
C GLY A 65 13.54 -4.72 7.44
N ALA A 66 13.79 -5.24 6.25
CA ALA A 66 13.39 -6.62 5.93
C ALA A 66 14.19 -7.66 6.74
N GLY A 67 15.41 -7.34 7.15
CA GLY A 67 16.25 -8.22 7.96
C GLY A 67 15.64 -8.52 9.33
N TRP A 68 15.34 -7.48 10.11
CA TRP A 68 14.82 -7.67 11.46
C TRP A 68 13.40 -8.24 11.46
N ILE A 69 12.53 -7.82 10.53
CA ILE A 69 11.20 -8.43 10.36
C ILE A 69 11.32 -9.91 10.00
N HIS A 70 12.24 -10.25 9.09
CA HIS A 70 12.49 -11.64 8.71
C HIS A 70 12.90 -12.48 9.93
N ILE A 71 13.92 -12.04 10.69
CA ILE A 71 14.38 -12.75 11.90
C ILE A 71 13.24 -12.91 12.91
N SER A 72 12.33 -11.93 13.00
CA SER A 72 11.22 -11.94 13.94
C SER A 72 10.02 -12.79 13.50
N THR A 73 9.97 -13.25 12.24
CA THR A 73 8.75 -13.86 11.69
C THR A 73 9.00 -15.08 10.80
N TYR A 74 10.23 -15.41 10.44
CA TYR A 74 10.51 -16.37 9.35
C TYR A 74 9.96 -17.78 9.61
N ASN A 75 9.94 -18.27 10.86
CA ASN A 75 9.37 -19.57 11.21
C ASN A 75 7.83 -19.58 11.12
N LEU A 76 7.20 -18.42 11.25
CA LEU A 76 5.75 -18.27 11.24
C LEU A 76 5.21 -18.00 9.83
N MET A 77 6.01 -17.38 8.96
CA MET A 77 5.54 -16.92 7.64
C MET A 77 5.24 -18.08 6.70
N ARG A 78 4.07 -18.00 6.09
CA ARG A 78 3.59 -18.85 5.00
C ARG A 78 3.10 -17.93 3.89
N ILE A 79 3.64 -18.11 2.69
CA ILE A 79 3.44 -17.20 1.55
C ILE A 79 2.88 -18.03 0.40
N TYR A 80 1.76 -17.57 -0.16
CA TYR A 80 1.02 -18.20 -1.25
C TYR A 80 0.81 -17.21 -2.38
N GLY A 81 0.87 -17.68 -3.63
CA GLY A 81 0.59 -16.87 -4.81
C GLY A 81 1.66 -15.81 -5.11
N LEU A 82 2.90 -15.95 -4.61
CA LEU A 82 3.98 -14.98 -4.86
C LEU A 82 4.32 -14.89 -6.35
N GLU A 83 4.14 -15.95 -7.10
CA GLU A 83 4.28 -16.01 -8.57
C GLU A 83 3.40 -14.99 -9.29
N ASN A 84 2.24 -14.64 -8.72
CA ASN A 84 1.38 -13.61 -9.28
C ASN A 84 2.01 -12.22 -9.22
N VAL A 85 2.83 -11.95 -8.21
CA VAL A 85 3.59 -10.69 -8.08
C VAL A 85 4.81 -10.69 -9.00
N GLU A 86 5.41 -11.84 -9.26
CA GLU A 86 6.54 -11.96 -10.18
C GLU A 86 6.09 -11.89 -11.65
N ALA A 87 4.86 -12.25 -11.94
CA ALA A 87 4.30 -12.27 -13.30
C ALA A 87 3.86 -10.88 -13.83
N VAL A 88 3.78 -9.83 -12.97
CA VAL A 88 3.38 -8.50 -13.42
C VAL A 88 4.49 -7.79 -14.20
N ASP A 89 4.13 -6.80 -14.99
CA ASP A 89 5.08 -5.94 -15.70
C ASP A 89 5.76 -4.96 -14.71
N HIS A 90 7.00 -5.25 -14.33
CA HIS A 90 7.76 -4.44 -13.38
C HIS A 90 8.23 -3.08 -13.93
N SER A 91 8.02 -2.80 -15.21
CA SER A 91 8.22 -1.47 -15.78
C SER A 91 7.11 -0.48 -15.40
N ARG A 92 5.97 -1.00 -14.90
CA ARG A 92 4.81 -0.24 -14.45
C ARG A 92 4.63 -0.31 -12.93
N PRO A 93 4.06 0.73 -12.30
CA PRO A 93 3.74 0.68 -10.87
C PRO A 93 2.77 -0.45 -10.51
N LEU A 94 3.00 -1.03 -9.34
CA LEU A 94 2.15 -2.06 -8.75
C LEU A 94 1.40 -1.52 -7.53
N LEU A 95 0.10 -1.70 -7.48
CA LEU A 95 -0.75 -1.42 -6.33
C LEU A 95 -1.10 -2.74 -5.63
N LEU A 96 -0.62 -2.93 -4.41
CA LEU A 96 -1.01 -4.03 -3.54
C LEU A 96 -2.15 -3.58 -2.64
N VAL A 97 -3.28 -4.26 -2.75
CA VAL A 97 -4.49 -3.92 -1.99
C VAL A 97 -4.75 -5.01 -0.97
N ALA A 98 -4.58 -4.68 0.32
CA ALA A 98 -4.63 -5.66 1.40
C ALA A 98 -5.68 -5.32 2.47
N ASN A 99 -6.22 -6.33 3.15
CA ASN A 99 -6.95 -6.14 4.41
C ASN A 99 -6.06 -5.52 5.48
N HIS A 100 -6.64 -4.91 6.52
CA HIS A 100 -5.88 -4.19 7.56
C HIS A 100 -6.26 -4.63 8.98
N ARG A 101 -5.45 -5.46 9.58
CA ARG A 101 -5.67 -5.96 10.94
C ARG A 101 -4.56 -5.59 11.91
N SER A 102 -3.33 -5.50 11.42
CA SER A 102 -2.16 -5.22 12.22
C SER A 102 -1.42 -3.98 11.72
N PHE A 103 -0.71 -3.32 12.64
CA PHE A 103 0.27 -2.31 12.27
C PHE A 103 1.37 -2.88 11.36
N PHE A 104 1.62 -4.18 11.45
CA PHE A 104 2.72 -4.87 10.76
C PHE A 104 2.34 -5.45 9.39
N ASP A 105 1.09 -5.33 8.94
CA ASP A 105 0.61 -5.96 7.69
C ASP A 105 1.53 -5.65 6.49
N MET A 106 1.78 -4.37 6.21
CA MET A 106 2.63 -3.98 5.09
C MET A 106 4.12 -4.21 5.33
N TYR A 107 4.56 -4.39 6.58
CA TYR A 107 5.96 -4.72 6.86
C TYR A 107 6.29 -6.16 6.48
N VAL A 108 5.38 -7.12 6.76
CA VAL A 108 5.59 -8.51 6.35
C VAL A 108 5.45 -8.69 4.84
N VAL A 109 4.54 -7.95 4.19
CA VAL A 109 4.45 -7.88 2.73
C VAL A 109 5.75 -7.32 2.14
N SER A 110 6.24 -6.20 2.65
CA SER A 110 7.51 -5.59 2.24
C SER A 110 8.68 -6.56 2.36
N THR A 111 8.77 -7.25 3.50
CA THR A 111 9.82 -8.24 3.76
C THR A 111 9.75 -9.39 2.77
N THR A 112 8.54 -9.87 2.46
CA THR A 112 8.32 -10.91 1.46
C THR A 112 8.84 -10.44 0.10
N LEU A 113 8.48 -9.25 -0.34
CA LEU A 113 8.92 -8.71 -1.61
C LEU A 113 10.44 -8.55 -1.67
N PHE A 114 11.07 -7.99 -0.63
CA PHE A 114 12.52 -7.80 -0.63
C PHE A 114 13.31 -9.11 -0.54
N ARG A 115 12.82 -10.10 0.18
CA ARG A 115 13.54 -11.35 0.43
C ARG A 115 13.26 -12.45 -0.58
N LYS A 116 12.10 -12.42 -1.22
CA LYS A 116 11.63 -13.52 -2.06
C LYS A 116 11.55 -13.17 -3.55
N THR A 117 11.67 -11.89 -3.94
CA THR A 117 11.66 -11.47 -5.34
C THR A 117 12.91 -10.68 -5.70
N LYS A 118 13.37 -10.73 -6.95
CA LYS A 118 14.68 -10.18 -7.38
C LYS A 118 14.60 -8.82 -8.07
N TRP A 119 13.42 -8.40 -8.55
CA TRP A 119 13.28 -7.13 -9.26
C TRP A 119 13.44 -5.91 -8.32
N GLN A 120 13.88 -4.78 -8.88
CA GLN A 120 14.04 -3.53 -8.12
C GLN A 120 12.69 -2.92 -7.80
N LYS A 121 12.48 -2.56 -6.55
CA LYS A 121 11.22 -2.00 -6.05
C LYS A 121 11.44 -0.86 -5.08
N GLN A 122 10.52 0.11 -5.10
CA GLN A 122 10.45 1.23 -4.16
C GLN A 122 9.06 1.25 -3.53
N LEU A 123 9.00 1.13 -2.20
CA LEU A 123 7.73 0.99 -1.49
C LEU A 123 7.21 2.34 -1.01
N PHE A 124 5.89 2.53 -1.15
CA PHE A 124 5.14 3.69 -0.68
C PHE A 124 3.86 3.23 0.00
N PHE A 125 3.62 3.72 1.21
CA PHE A 125 2.44 3.38 1.99
C PHE A 125 1.73 4.67 2.41
N PRO A 126 0.59 5.02 1.80
CA PRO A 126 -0.20 6.15 2.25
C PRO A 126 -0.67 5.92 3.68
N VAL A 127 -0.49 6.92 4.54
CA VAL A 127 -0.74 6.78 5.98
C VAL A 127 -1.58 7.91 6.54
N ARG A 128 -2.20 7.65 7.70
CA ARG A 128 -2.83 8.71 8.47
C ARG A 128 -1.78 9.66 9.03
N GLY A 129 -1.87 10.95 8.66
CA GLY A 129 -0.94 11.99 9.07
C GLY A 129 -0.89 12.22 10.58
N ARG A 130 -2.01 11.98 11.29
CA ARG A 130 -2.10 12.21 12.74
C ARG A 130 -1.00 11.51 13.54
N PHE A 131 -0.71 10.25 13.24
CA PHE A 131 0.34 9.53 13.95
C PHE A 131 1.73 9.90 13.43
N TYR A 132 1.95 9.81 12.11
CA TYR A 132 3.29 9.89 11.54
C TYR A 132 3.82 11.32 11.33
N TYR A 133 2.93 12.34 11.22
CA TYR A 133 3.32 13.70 10.84
C TYR A 133 2.93 14.77 11.85
N GLN A 134 2.19 14.42 12.91
CA GLN A 134 1.83 15.34 13.99
C GLN A 134 2.58 15.05 15.29
N ASN A 135 3.33 13.96 15.35
CA ASN A 135 4.01 13.48 16.54
C ASN A 135 5.47 13.12 16.23
N PRO A 136 6.46 13.63 16.98
CA PRO A 136 7.87 13.25 16.83
C PRO A 136 8.10 11.74 16.93
N VAL A 137 7.39 11.04 17.83
CA VAL A 137 7.46 9.58 17.95
C VAL A 137 7.01 8.90 16.65
N GLY A 138 5.95 9.37 16.03
CA GLY A 138 5.48 8.86 14.75
C GLY A 138 6.49 9.08 13.62
N MET A 139 7.17 10.24 13.60
CA MET A 139 8.26 10.50 12.66
C MET A 139 9.44 9.56 12.89
N PHE A 140 9.81 9.30 14.15
CA PHE A 140 10.84 8.34 14.50
C PHE A 140 10.45 6.92 14.08
N VAL A 141 9.19 6.51 14.29
CA VAL A 141 8.68 5.23 13.81
C VAL A 141 8.74 5.14 12.28
N ASN A 142 8.39 6.22 11.56
CA ASN A 142 8.54 6.24 10.10
C ASN A 142 10.01 6.07 9.67
N LEU A 143 10.94 6.69 10.38
CA LEU A 143 12.38 6.53 10.10
C LEU A 143 12.84 5.08 10.32
N ILE A 144 12.64 4.50 11.52
CA ILE A 144 13.27 3.21 11.89
C ILE A 144 12.49 1.99 11.40
N MET A 145 11.18 2.09 11.25
CA MET A 145 10.33 0.98 10.80
C MET A 145 9.96 1.11 9.32
N GLY A 146 9.57 2.31 8.90
CA GLY A 146 9.12 2.60 7.54
C GLY A 146 10.23 2.94 6.57
N TRP A 147 11.41 3.36 7.05
CA TRP A 147 12.49 3.87 6.20
C TRP A 147 11.97 4.95 5.24
N TRP A 148 11.16 5.87 5.78
CA TRP A 148 10.45 6.95 5.11
C TRP A 148 9.38 6.53 4.11
N SER A 149 9.07 5.24 3.97
CA SER A 149 8.06 4.77 3.02
C SER A 149 6.60 5.05 3.44
N MET A 150 6.35 5.53 4.68
CA MET A 150 5.03 5.97 5.15
C MET A 150 4.68 7.33 4.53
N TYR A 151 4.31 7.32 3.25
CA TYR A 151 4.12 8.47 2.39
C TYR A 151 3.18 8.14 1.21
N PRO A 152 2.31 9.09 0.74
CA PRO A 152 2.01 10.41 1.31
C PRO A 152 1.07 10.35 2.53
N PRO A 153 1.06 11.41 3.38
CA PRO A 153 0.17 11.47 4.53
C PRO A 153 -1.23 12.00 4.18
N PHE A 154 -2.28 11.46 4.82
CA PHE A 154 -3.66 11.91 4.75
C PHE A 154 -4.15 12.31 6.15
N PHE A 155 -4.78 13.48 6.27
CA PHE A 155 -5.18 14.06 7.56
C PHE A 155 -6.69 14.01 7.82
N VAL A 156 -7.51 14.03 6.76
CA VAL A 156 -8.98 14.02 6.87
C VAL A 156 -9.50 12.59 6.77
N THR A 157 -9.06 11.74 7.67
CA THR A 157 -9.47 10.33 7.70
C THR A 157 -9.96 9.94 9.08
N GLY A 158 -10.99 9.09 9.15
CA GLY A 158 -11.47 8.51 10.40
C GLY A 158 -12.56 9.32 11.09
N LYS A 159 -12.70 9.09 12.41
CA LYS A 159 -13.81 9.61 13.21
C LYS A 159 -13.71 11.13 13.51
N ASP A 160 -12.49 11.68 13.47
CA ASP A 160 -12.21 13.09 13.75
C ASP A 160 -11.58 13.76 12.51
N PRO A 161 -12.38 14.08 11.48
CA PRO A 161 -11.87 14.76 10.32
C PRO A 161 -11.46 16.19 10.69
N VAL A 162 -10.29 16.64 10.18
CA VAL A 162 -9.86 18.04 10.29
C VAL A 162 -10.13 18.73 8.96
N PRO A 163 -11.31 19.36 8.75
CA PRO A 163 -11.70 19.89 7.44
C PRO A 163 -10.71 20.90 6.86
N ALA A 164 -10.03 21.67 7.70
CA ALA A 164 -9.00 22.64 7.31
C ALA A 164 -7.82 22.00 6.56
N LYS A 165 -7.60 20.68 6.68
CA LYS A 165 -6.52 19.96 6.01
C LYS A 165 -6.93 19.28 4.69
N ARG A 166 -8.20 19.41 4.28
CA ARG A 166 -8.66 18.90 2.96
C ARG A 166 -7.86 19.38 1.77
N PRO A 167 -7.37 20.64 1.69
CA PRO A 167 -6.52 21.05 0.59
C PRO A 167 -5.26 20.19 0.48
N PHE A 168 -4.60 19.90 1.60
CA PHE A 168 -3.42 19.04 1.60
C PHE A 168 -3.73 17.58 1.22
N ASP A 169 -4.86 17.02 1.65
CA ASP A 169 -5.26 15.68 1.25
C ASP A 169 -5.55 15.56 -0.25
N LYS A 170 -5.99 16.63 -0.91
CA LYS A 170 -6.09 16.69 -2.39
C LYS A 170 -4.71 16.56 -3.04
N TYR A 171 -3.71 17.28 -2.51
CA TYR A 171 -2.32 17.10 -2.94
C TYR A 171 -1.84 15.65 -2.70
N SER A 172 -2.07 15.11 -1.50
CA SER A 172 -1.66 13.73 -1.16
C SER A 172 -2.27 12.70 -2.11
N MET A 173 -3.53 12.89 -2.52
CA MET A 173 -4.17 12.03 -3.51
C MET A 173 -3.53 12.18 -4.89
N ARG A 174 -3.27 13.40 -5.38
CA ARG A 174 -2.58 13.61 -6.66
C ARG A 174 -1.19 13.00 -6.66
N ARG A 175 -0.45 13.14 -5.55
CA ARG A 175 0.88 12.53 -5.40
C ARG A 175 0.79 11.01 -5.38
N LEU A 176 -0.19 10.43 -4.72
CA LEU A 176 -0.42 8.98 -4.69
C LEU A 176 -0.79 8.46 -6.08
N VAL A 177 -1.63 9.19 -6.83
CA VAL A 177 -1.95 8.89 -8.23
C VAL A 177 -0.69 8.91 -9.09
N GLN A 178 0.18 9.93 -8.94
CA GLN A 178 1.45 10.00 -9.67
C GLN A 178 2.33 8.77 -9.36
N LEU A 179 2.52 8.41 -8.08
CA LEU A 179 3.30 7.24 -7.67
C LEU A 179 2.74 5.91 -8.19
N SER A 180 1.42 5.83 -8.38
CA SER A 180 0.72 4.65 -8.86
C SER A 180 0.60 4.59 -10.39
N ARG A 181 0.91 5.69 -11.10
CA ARG A 181 0.88 5.79 -12.55
C ARG A 181 2.27 5.70 -13.17
N GLU A 182 3.27 6.27 -12.51
CA GLU A 182 4.61 6.51 -13.01
C GLU A 182 5.67 5.90 -12.11
N GLY A 183 6.79 5.51 -12.71
CA GLY A 183 7.96 5.01 -12.00
C GLY A 183 8.05 3.48 -11.99
N ALA A 184 8.96 2.95 -12.83
CA ALA A 184 9.31 1.53 -12.83
C ALA A 184 9.70 1.07 -11.43
N GLY A 185 9.16 -0.06 -11.00
CA GLY A 185 9.41 -0.63 -9.68
C GLY A 185 8.71 0.07 -8.51
N ASN A 186 7.87 1.10 -8.72
CA ASN A 186 7.05 1.64 -7.65
C ASN A 186 6.02 0.60 -7.19
N VAL A 187 5.97 0.35 -5.89
CA VAL A 187 4.97 -0.48 -5.24
C VAL A 187 4.23 0.35 -4.20
N VAL A 188 2.95 0.53 -4.41
CA VAL A 188 2.06 1.20 -3.46
C VAL A 188 1.28 0.15 -2.69
N GLY A 189 1.39 0.14 -1.36
CA GLY A 189 0.56 -0.71 -0.51
C GLY A 189 -0.63 0.09 0.02
N PHE A 190 -1.82 -0.42 -0.14
CA PHE A 190 -3.05 0.27 0.24
C PHE A 190 -4.02 -0.64 0.98
N HIS A 191 -4.65 -0.08 2.03
CA HIS A 191 -5.71 -0.76 2.77
C HIS A 191 -7.06 -0.11 2.47
N PRO A 192 -7.96 -0.76 1.71
CA PRO A 192 -9.26 -0.19 1.33
C PRO A 192 -10.13 0.16 2.54
N GLU A 193 -10.03 -0.60 3.61
CA GLU A 193 -10.75 -0.39 4.87
C GLU A 193 -10.43 0.97 5.52
N GLY A 194 -9.29 1.58 5.18
CA GLY A 194 -8.86 2.90 5.68
C GLY A 194 -8.58 2.94 7.18
N THR A 195 -8.83 1.87 7.93
CA THR A 195 -8.53 1.73 9.35
C THR A 195 -8.32 0.28 9.71
N ARG A 196 -7.56 0.03 10.78
CA ARG A 196 -7.37 -1.34 11.29
C ARG A 196 -8.70 -1.93 11.76
N ASN A 197 -9.00 -3.10 11.25
CA ASN A 197 -10.11 -3.91 11.72
C ASN A 197 -9.72 -4.58 13.04
N LYS A 198 -10.54 -4.35 14.07
CA LYS A 198 -10.34 -4.89 15.42
C LYS A 198 -11.31 -6.03 15.76
N ASN A 199 -12.05 -6.52 14.77
CA ASN A 199 -12.94 -7.67 14.97
C ASN A 199 -12.11 -8.91 15.35
N ASP A 200 -12.61 -9.77 16.21
CA ASP A 200 -11.91 -11.00 16.62
C ASP A 200 -11.86 -12.02 15.48
N ASP A 201 -12.88 -12.07 14.62
CA ASP A 201 -12.86 -12.91 13.43
C ASP A 201 -11.85 -12.36 12.38
N PRO A 202 -10.79 -13.10 12.05
CA PRO A 202 -9.79 -12.67 11.06
C PRO A 202 -10.35 -12.58 9.64
N TYR A 203 -11.48 -13.18 9.36
CA TYR A 203 -12.13 -13.23 8.06
C TYR A 203 -13.27 -12.20 7.89
N ALA A 204 -13.57 -11.43 8.93
CA ALA A 204 -14.50 -10.31 8.86
C ALA A 204 -13.77 -9.04 8.37
N PHE A 205 -14.37 -8.30 7.44
CA PHE A 205 -13.79 -7.09 6.86
C PHE A 205 -14.65 -5.86 7.11
N LEU A 206 -14.02 -4.68 7.13
CA LEU A 206 -14.71 -3.40 7.14
C LEU A 206 -15.08 -2.99 5.71
N ARG A 207 -16.05 -2.09 5.60
CA ARG A 207 -16.43 -1.53 4.29
C ARG A 207 -15.29 -0.68 3.71
N PRO A 208 -15.04 -0.78 2.41
CA PRO A 208 -13.99 0.00 1.76
C PRO A 208 -14.33 1.49 1.71
N GLN A 209 -13.30 2.32 1.78
CA GLN A 209 -13.40 3.75 1.55
C GLN A 209 -13.33 4.05 0.05
N PRO A 210 -14.13 5.01 -0.46
CA PRO A 210 -14.17 5.30 -1.91
C PRO A 210 -12.86 5.85 -2.48
N GLY A 211 -11.93 6.30 -1.63
CA GLY A 211 -10.62 6.84 -2.05
C GLY A 211 -9.79 5.88 -2.89
N ILE A 212 -9.89 4.56 -2.64
CA ILE A 212 -9.20 3.55 -3.44
C ILE A 212 -9.76 3.49 -4.88
N GLY A 213 -11.06 3.60 -5.05
CA GLY A 213 -11.69 3.62 -6.38
C GLY A 213 -11.27 4.86 -7.18
N LYS A 214 -11.16 6.03 -6.52
CA LYS A 214 -10.63 7.23 -7.16
C LYS A 214 -9.18 7.04 -7.59
N LEU A 215 -8.32 6.50 -6.71
CA LEU A 215 -6.92 6.21 -7.04
C LEU A 215 -6.82 5.33 -8.29
N ILE A 216 -7.59 4.25 -8.36
CA ILE A 216 -7.58 3.31 -9.49
C ILE A 216 -8.04 3.99 -10.77
N LYS A 217 -9.12 4.75 -10.72
CA LYS A 217 -9.64 5.50 -11.89
C LYS A 217 -8.60 6.48 -12.43
N ASP A 218 -7.98 7.23 -11.55
CA ASP A 218 -7.04 8.29 -11.94
C ASP A 218 -5.67 7.73 -12.38
N ALA A 219 -5.20 6.64 -11.77
CA ALA A 219 -3.85 6.11 -12.02
C ALA A 219 -3.80 4.92 -12.97
N ASN A 220 -4.85 4.11 -13.06
CA ASN A 220 -4.90 2.85 -13.81
C ASN A 220 -3.66 1.95 -13.57
N PRO A 221 -3.33 1.63 -12.30
CA PRO A 221 -2.17 0.81 -11.96
C PRO A 221 -2.45 -0.68 -12.24
N GLN A 222 -1.40 -1.49 -12.21
CA GLN A 222 -1.55 -2.93 -12.01
C GLN A 222 -1.98 -3.19 -10.57
N VAL A 223 -2.99 -4.03 -10.33
CA VAL A 223 -3.55 -4.27 -8.99
C VAL A 223 -3.48 -5.74 -8.63
N ILE A 224 -2.91 -6.05 -7.48
CA ILE A 224 -2.91 -7.39 -6.87
C ILE A 224 -3.62 -7.31 -5.51
N PRO A 225 -4.67 -8.11 -5.27
CA PRO A 225 -5.28 -8.25 -3.97
C PRO A 225 -4.40 -9.10 -3.07
N VAL A 226 -4.34 -8.77 -1.78
CA VAL A 226 -3.54 -9.49 -0.78
C VAL A 226 -4.39 -9.75 0.46
N PHE A 227 -4.42 -10.99 0.91
CA PHE A 227 -4.99 -11.33 2.21
C PHE A 227 -3.88 -11.64 3.21
N ILE A 228 -3.99 -11.09 4.43
CA ILE A 228 -2.99 -11.22 5.49
C ILE A 228 -3.70 -11.64 6.78
N THR A 229 -3.21 -12.67 7.44
CA THR A 229 -3.72 -13.12 8.74
C THR A 229 -2.60 -13.63 9.66
N GLY A 230 -2.90 -13.81 10.94
CA GLY A 230 -1.98 -14.38 11.94
C GLY A 230 -1.01 -13.36 12.57
N LEU A 231 -1.08 -12.07 12.22
CA LEU A 231 -0.24 -11.03 12.81
C LEU A 231 -0.80 -10.52 14.14
N SER A 232 0.06 -10.49 15.16
CA SER A 232 -0.24 -9.84 16.44
C SER A 232 0.18 -8.37 16.44
N ASN A 233 -0.59 -7.50 17.11
CA ASN A 233 -0.17 -6.13 17.41
C ASN A 233 0.75 -6.05 18.63
N ASN A 234 0.94 -7.14 19.35
CA ASN A 234 1.89 -7.27 20.46
C ASN A 234 3.23 -7.74 19.90
N LEU A 235 4.18 -6.81 19.71
CA LEU A 235 5.50 -7.10 19.13
C LEU A 235 6.30 -8.14 19.93
N PRO A 236 6.43 -8.04 21.27
CA PRO A 236 7.07 -9.09 22.06
C PRO A 236 6.45 -10.47 21.84
N LYS A 237 5.11 -10.58 21.87
CA LYS A 237 4.41 -11.83 21.59
C LYS A 237 4.73 -12.37 20.19
N GLN A 238 4.79 -11.48 19.20
CA GLN A 238 5.10 -11.86 17.81
C GLN A 238 6.54 -12.40 17.68
N VAL A 239 7.52 -11.72 18.28
CA VAL A 239 8.93 -12.12 18.24
C VAL A 239 9.14 -13.43 18.99
N LEU A 240 8.63 -13.55 20.21
CA LEU A 240 8.70 -14.79 20.99
C LEU A 240 7.99 -15.94 20.28
N GLY A 241 6.82 -15.69 19.71
CA GLY A 241 6.06 -16.69 18.95
C GLY A 241 6.84 -17.27 17.77
N ASN A 242 7.73 -16.51 17.16
CA ASN A 242 8.59 -17.02 16.09
C ASN A 242 9.52 -18.17 16.54
N TRP A 243 9.92 -18.17 17.80
CA TRP A 243 10.84 -19.16 18.38
C TRP A 243 10.14 -20.23 19.22
N PHE A 244 9.00 -19.90 19.83
CA PHE A 244 8.31 -20.73 20.80
C PHE A 244 6.90 -21.20 20.35
N GLY A 245 6.58 -21.14 19.04
CA GLY A 245 5.34 -21.68 18.50
C GLY A 245 4.16 -20.71 18.52
N GLY A 246 4.30 -19.54 17.89
CA GLY A 246 3.20 -18.60 17.68
C GLY A 246 2.29 -18.94 16.48
N ASP A 247 1.22 -18.15 16.32
CA ASP A 247 0.30 -18.22 15.19
C ASP A 247 1.04 -18.07 13.86
N LYS A 248 0.66 -18.87 12.86
CA LYS A 248 1.25 -18.76 11.52
C LYS A 248 0.75 -17.48 10.84
N ILE A 249 1.70 -16.72 10.32
CA ILE A 249 1.44 -15.52 9.51
C ILE A 249 1.26 -16.01 8.07
N ARG A 250 0.04 -15.87 7.53
CA ARG A 250 -0.25 -16.27 6.16
C ARG A 250 -0.50 -15.06 5.30
N ILE A 251 0.15 -15.03 4.13
CA ILE A 251 0.05 -13.96 3.14
C ILE A 251 -0.32 -14.62 1.81
N HIS A 252 -1.48 -14.28 1.28
CA HIS A 252 -1.96 -14.75 0.00
C HIS A 252 -1.96 -13.60 -1.00
N PHE A 253 -1.19 -13.74 -2.08
CA PHE A 253 -1.19 -12.83 -3.22
C PHE A 253 -2.13 -13.38 -4.29
N GLY A 254 -3.20 -12.66 -4.59
CA GLY A 254 -4.12 -13.01 -5.67
C GLY A 254 -3.53 -12.72 -7.05
N ARG A 255 -4.27 -13.09 -8.10
CA ARG A 255 -3.91 -12.75 -9.47
C ARG A 255 -4.11 -11.26 -9.73
N GLN A 256 -3.38 -10.71 -10.70
CA GLN A 256 -3.59 -9.35 -11.17
C GLN A 256 -5.05 -9.19 -11.63
N LEU A 257 -5.69 -8.11 -11.17
CA LEU A 257 -7.09 -7.82 -11.46
C LEU A 257 -7.23 -7.11 -12.80
N ASP A 258 -8.20 -7.52 -13.60
CA ASP A 258 -8.69 -6.73 -14.73
C ASP A 258 -9.71 -5.72 -14.22
N LEU A 259 -9.39 -4.44 -14.37
CA LEU A 259 -10.22 -3.31 -13.97
C LEU A 259 -10.69 -2.49 -15.17
N SER A 260 -10.49 -2.98 -16.39
CA SER A 260 -10.81 -2.27 -17.65
C SER A 260 -12.26 -1.80 -17.71
N GLU A 261 -13.20 -2.65 -17.28
CA GLU A 261 -14.62 -2.34 -17.23
C GLU A 261 -14.93 -1.14 -16.31
N PHE A 262 -14.29 -1.09 -15.14
CA PHE A 262 -14.45 0.03 -14.20
C PHE A 262 -13.77 1.30 -14.72
N ILE A 263 -12.62 1.17 -15.36
CA ILE A 263 -11.90 2.31 -15.97
C ILE A 263 -12.74 2.94 -17.09
N ALA A 264 -13.50 2.16 -17.84
CA ALA A 264 -14.40 2.65 -18.90
C ALA A 264 -15.65 3.38 -18.37
N LYS A 265 -16.10 3.10 -17.12
CA LYS A 265 -17.27 3.75 -16.53
C LYS A 265 -17.01 5.26 -16.29
N LYS A 266 -18.09 6.05 -16.17
CA LYS A 266 -18.00 7.48 -15.81
C LYS A 266 -17.31 7.67 -14.46
N ASP A 267 -16.59 8.77 -14.34
CA ASP A 267 -15.92 9.20 -13.12
C ASP A 267 -16.94 9.74 -12.12
N HIS A 268 -17.35 8.89 -11.17
CA HIS A 268 -18.38 9.19 -10.20
C HIS A 268 -18.15 8.43 -8.88
N VAL A 269 -18.60 9.01 -7.77
CA VAL A 269 -18.45 8.41 -6.42
C VAL A 269 -19.05 7.00 -6.34
N ARG A 270 -20.13 6.72 -7.08
CA ARG A 270 -20.73 5.38 -7.16
C ARG A 270 -19.73 4.38 -7.76
N THR A 271 -19.09 4.73 -8.89
CA THR A 271 -18.05 3.91 -9.52
C THR A 271 -16.89 3.65 -8.57
N TYR A 272 -16.46 4.66 -7.79
CA TYR A 272 -15.40 4.48 -6.79
C TYR A 272 -15.78 3.49 -5.70
N LYS A 273 -17.04 3.49 -5.24
CA LYS A 273 -17.54 2.51 -4.28
C LYS A 273 -17.59 1.11 -4.88
N GLU A 274 -18.11 0.97 -6.11
CA GLU A 274 -18.16 -0.30 -6.83
C GLU A 274 -16.75 -0.92 -6.99
N ILE A 275 -15.74 -0.11 -7.32
CA ILE A 275 -14.34 -0.57 -7.38
C ILE A 275 -13.88 -1.04 -5.99
N GLY A 276 -14.14 -0.28 -4.94
CA GLY A 276 -13.77 -0.66 -3.57
C GLY A 276 -14.41 -1.99 -3.16
N GLU A 277 -15.70 -2.17 -3.42
CA GLU A 277 -16.44 -3.41 -3.14
C GLU A 277 -15.90 -4.59 -3.94
N PHE A 278 -15.58 -4.39 -5.22
CA PHE A 278 -14.93 -5.41 -6.05
C PHE A 278 -13.57 -5.83 -5.51
N LEU A 279 -12.73 -4.87 -5.08
CA LEU A 279 -11.44 -5.19 -4.47
C LEU A 279 -11.61 -5.99 -3.17
N MET A 280 -12.56 -5.61 -2.33
CA MET A 280 -12.83 -6.34 -1.08
C MET A 280 -13.37 -7.74 -1.36
N SER A 281 -14.22 -7.95 -2.40
CA SER A 281 -14.65 -9.30 -2.78
C SER A 281 -13.46 -10.19 -3.17
N LYS A 282 -12.45 -9.65 -3.88
CA LYS A 282 -11.25 -10.40 -4.24
C LYS A 282 -10.35 -10.73 -3.03
N ILE A 283 -10.28 -9.85 -2.05
CA ILE A 283 -9.62 -10.14 -0.76
C ILE A 283 -10.41 -11.20 0.03
N THR A 284 -11.74 -11.13 -0.01
CA THR A 284 -12.62 -12.12 0.63
C THR A 284 -12.46 -13.51 0.01
N GLU A 285 -12.39 -13.62 -1.32
CA GLU A 285 -12.12 -14.90 -2.01
C GLU A 285 -10.80 -15.54 -1.52
N LEU A 286 -9.73 -14.75 -1.36
CA LEU A 286 -8.45 -15.24 -0.79
C LEU A 286 -8.59 -15.65 0.69
N ALA A 287 -9.38 -14.92 1.44
CA ALA A 287 -9.65 -15.22 2.84
C ALA A 287 -10.47 -16.52 3.01
N GLU A 288 -11.44 -16.76 2.13
CA GLU A 288 -12.22 -18.00 2.11
C GLU A 288 -11.34 -19.19 1.76
N GLN A 289 -10.45 -19.08 0.77
CA GLN A 289 -9.46 -20.11 0.45
C GLN A 289 -8.56 -20.43 1.67
N ASP A 290 -8.06 -19.41 2.37
CA ASP A 290 -7.28 -19.58 3.60
C ASP A 290 -8.11 -20.26 4.71
N ARG A 291 -9.38 -19.89 4.84
CA ARG A 291 -10.28 -20.45 5.83
C ARG A 291 -10.59 -21.94 5.57
N GLU A 292 -10.83 -22.30 4.32
CA GLU A 292 -11.08 -23.69 3.92
C GLU A 292 -9.82 -24.54 4.16
N GLU A 293 -8.64 -24.04 3.84
CA GLU A 293 -7.40 -24.81 3.99
C GLU A 293 -6.91 -24.90 5.44
N PHE A 294 -7.12 -23.84 6.26
CA PHE A 294 -6.50 -23.73 7.60
C PHE A 294 -7.48 -23.42 8.73
N GLY A 295 -8.73 -23.08 8.44
CA GLY A 295 -9.71 -22.64 9.44
C GLY A 295 -10.16 -23.75 10.41
N GLU A 296 -10.26 -24.97 9.94
CA GLU A 296 -10.73 -26.12 10.74
C GLU A 296 -9.71 -26.58 11.81
N ARG A 297 -8.42 -26.28 11.62
CA ARG A 297 -7.36 -26.67 12.57
C ARG A 297 -7.33 -25.87 13.87
N ARG A 298 -8.13 -24.82 14.01
CA ARG A 298 -8.20 -23.99 15.23
C ARG A 298 -9.24 -24.50 16.25
N GLN A 299 -10.09 -25.46 15.87
CA GLN A 299 -11.13 -26.00 16.75
C GLN A 299 -10.77 -27.38 17.37
N ALA A 300 -9.62 -27.91 17.05
CA ALA A 300 -9.04 -29.11 17.62
C ALA A 300 -7.80 -28.77 18.50
#